data_10161533421ec847c870d46eda7baffe
#
_entry.id   10161533421ec847c870d46eda7baffe
#
_cell.length_a   1.000
_cell.length_b   1.000
_cell.length_c   1.000
_cell.angle_alpha   90.00
_cell.angle_beta   90.00
_cell.angle_gamma   90.00
#
_symmetry.space_group_name_H-M   'P 1'
#
loop_
_entity.id
_entity.type
_entity.pdbx_description
1 polymer ?
#
loop_
_entity_poly.entity_id
_entity_poly.type
_entity_poly.pdbx_seq_one_letter_code
_entity_poly.pdbx_strand_id
1 'polypeptide(L)'
;MAQKTRTAQVFDVVKVLAWVVIAVALVKFAFFPAAQEKQTSGDVDPGGSFGQMTISVGRADITNTVTLTGTIQPDEPVVARATLDGNVVRTFVNDGDKVSKGDALLQIRKEFPGETRQVTDEEGNVSVETSEPTYKYETVVSPGDGTVSTGVLVGQQFAIGDTVATVAPATFSAVASLSADQMYRMQDAPSTATVTIKNGPAPFECTGVKVVSSTGKAQDSKSNAGSDNGASASMDLKARCAIPSNQKVFAGLQVTLEMTAGSAMGVLAVPISAVEGRYQSGSVYLPTSDPSKPEKRAVTLGITDGKMVEIKKGLTEGEEILEFTPTSNKDNQDGQTGPYGGMAGGSGDAAGTQ
;
A
#
# COMPACT_ATOMS: atom_id res chain seq x y z
N MET A 1 14.60 -10.04 94.52
CA MET A 1 13.21 -10.34 94.02
C MET A 1 12.41 -9.01 93.95
N ALA A 2 12.55 -8.21 92.91
CA ALA A 2 11.64 -7.04 92.73
C ALA A 2 11.96 -6.32 91.39
N GLN A 3 11.84 -6.98 90.24
CA GLN A 3 11.95 -6.31 88.94
C GLN A 3 10.97 -6.82 87.87
N LYS A 4 9.96 -7.61 88.26
CA LYS A 4 9.02 -8.24 87.30
C LYS A 4 7.61 -7.58 87.20
N THR A 5 7.40 -6.49 87.94
CA THR A 5 6.07 -5.86 88.00
C THR A 5 5.94 -4.54 87.21
N ARG A 6 7.02 -3.89 86.80
CA ARG A 6 6.93 -2.61 86.06
C ARG A 6 6.67 -2.78 84.57
N THR A 7 7.15 -3.82 83.97
CA THR A 7 6.93 -4.09 82.50
C THR A 7 5.48 -4.53 82.20
N ALA A 8 4.85 -5.29 83.09
CA ALA A 8 3.45 -5.71 82.92
C ALA A 8 2.47 -4.49 83.01
N GLN A 9 2.73 -3.56 83.94
CA GLN A 9 1.88 -2.35 84.08
C GLN A 9 2.04 -1.39 82.87
N VAL A 10 3.24 -1.28 82.31
CA VAL A 10 3.45 -0.46 81.10
C VAL A 10 2.75 -1.09 79.87
N PHE A 11 2.73 -2.41 79.78
CA PHE A 11 2.00 -3.09 78.67
C PHE A 11 0.48 -2.91 78.78
N ASP A 12 -0.08 -2.95 80.02
CA ASP A 12 -1.50 -2.74 80.23
C ASP A 12 -1.91 -1.29 79.99
N VAL A 13 -1.08 -0.34 80.34
CA VAL A 13 -1.34 1.11 80.04
C VAL A 13 -1.26 1.38 78.54
N VAL A 14 -0.28 0.78 77.82
CA VAL A 14 -0.18 0.90 76.35
C VAL A 14 -1.41 0.28 75.67
N LYS A 15 -1.90 -0.86 76.19
CA LYS A 15 -3.05 -1.57 75.67
C LYS A 15 -4.34 -0.74 75.86
N VAL A 16 -4.52 -0.11 77.04
CA VAL A 16 -5.63 0.76 77.32
C VAL A 16 -5.57 2.03 76.45
N LEU A 17 -4.39 2.62 76.23
CA LEU A 17 -4.20 3.77 75.35
C LEU A 17 -4.51 3.38 73.89
N ALA A 18 -4.09 2.23 73.42
CA ALA A 18 -4.43 1.74 72.10
C ALA A 18 -5.97 1.58 71.90
N TRP A 19 -6.64 1.00 72.91
CA TRP A 19 -8.10 0.88 72.87
C TRP A 19 -8.84 2.22 72.92
N VAL A 20 -8.33 3.22 73.63
CA VAL A 20 -8.88 4.56 73.64
C VAL A 20 -8.70 5.27 72.31
N VAL A 21 -7.53 5.11 71.68
CA VAL A 21 -7.29 5.64 70.34
C VAL A 21 -8.22 5.01 69.32
N ILE A 22 -8.42 3.67 69.37
CA ILE A 22 -9.38 2.97 68.51
C ILE A 22 -10.80 3.43 68.77
N ALA A 23 -11.23 3.60 70.03
CA ALA A 23 -12.52 4.07 70.39
C ALA A 23 -12.80 5.52 69.89
N VAL A 24 -11.80 6.41 70.00
CA VAL A 24 -11.87 7.79 69.50
C VAL A 24 -11.92 7.78 67.95
N ALA A 25 -11.16 6.91 67.30
CA ALA A 25 -11.20 6.75 65.85
C ALA A 25 -12.55 6.24 65.37
N LEU A 26 -13.17 5.28 66.10
CA LEU A 26 -14.50 4.77 65.77
C LEU A 26 -15.62 5.80 66.02
N VAL A 27 -15.51 6.57 67.08
CA VAL A 27 -16.45 7.69 67.36
C VAL A 27 -16.32 8.77 66.30
N LYS A 28 -15.08 9.11 65.87
CA LYS A 28 -14.85 10.03 64.78
C LYS A 28 -15.45 9.53 63.46
N PHE A 29 -15.32 8.23 63.20
CA PHE A 29 -15.89 7.60 61.99
C PHE A 29 -17.41 7.50 62.03
N ALA A 30 -18.01 7.28 63.23
CA ALA A 30 -19.45 7.12 63.38
C ALA A 30 -20.22 8.47 63.50
N PHE A 31 -19.60 9.48 64.10
CA PHE A 31 -20.27 10.77 64.32
C PHE A 31 -19.80 11.90 63.40
N PHE A 32 -18.61 11.76 62.82
CA PHE A 32 -18.12 12.67 61.76
C PHE A 32 -17.73 11.84 60.58
N PRO A 33 -18.71 11.34 59.78
CA PRO A 33 -18.34 10.83 58.43
C PRO A 33 -17.59 11.96 57.77
N ALA A 34 -16.35 11.72 57.35
CA ALA A 34 -15.57 12.62 56.51
C ALA A 34 -16.58 13.09 55.45
N ALA A 35 -16.72 14.40 55.33
CA ALA A 35 -17.52 14.96 54.27
C ALA A 35 -17.03 14.26 53.00
N GLN A 36 -17.81 13.27 52.51
CA GLN A 36 -17.68 12.84 51.14
C GLN A 36 -17.77 14.15 50.37
N GLU A 37 -16.66 14.55 49.80
CA GLU A 37 -16.75 15.39 48.62
C GLU A 37 -17.93 14.82 47.85
N LYS A 38 -18.99 15.58 47.77
CA LYS A 38 -20.06 15.30 46.83
C LYS A 38 -19.36 15.08 45.52
N GLN A 39 -18.99 13.82 45.22
CA GLN A 39 -19.06 13.39 43.85
C GLN A 39 -20.51 13.71 43.49
N THR A 40 -20.65 14.85 42.87
CA THR A 40 -21.79 15.11 42.04
C THR A 40 -21.79 13.91 41.10
N SER A 41 -22.56 12.88 41.47
CA SER A 41 -23.14 11.99 40.51
C SER A 41 -23.92 12.96 39.65
N GLY A 42 -23.22 13.56 38.67
CA GLY A 42 -23.90 14.19 37.59
C GLY A 42 -24.82 13.09 37.10
N ASP A 43 -26.10 13.26 37.30
CA ASP A 43 -27.10 12.63 36.50
C ASP A 43 -26.53 12.68 35.13
N VAL A 44 -26.10 11.52 34.62
CA VAL A 44 -25.72 11.39 33.24
C VAL A 44 -27.03 11.48 32.51
N ASP A 45 -27.46 12.72 32.28
CA ASP A 45 -28.57 13.01 31.40
C ASP A 45 -28.17 12.39 30.07
N PRO A 46 -28.81 11.29 29.61
CA PRO A 46 -28.48 10.71 28.32
C PRO A 46 -28.75 11.67 27.15
N GLY A 47 -29.26 12.87 27.43
CA GLY A 47 -29.36 14.01 26.56
C GLY A 47 -28.42 15.14 26.90
N GLY A 48 -27.48 14.97 27.86
CA GLY A 48 -26.52 15.99 28.25
C GLY A 48 -25.72 16.49 27.08
N SER A 49 -25.79 17.77 26.78
CA SER A 49 -24.95 18.44 25.80
C SER A 49 -23.51 18.28 26.25
N PHE A 50 -22.80 17.36 25.63
CA PHE A 50 -21.33 17.33 25.70
C PHE A 50 -20.86 18.70 25.23
N GLY A 51 -20.18 19.44 26.12
CA GLY A 51 -19.61 20.73 25.76
C GLY A 51 -18.82 20.58 24.46
N GLN A 52 -19.00 21.52 23.55
CA GLN A 52 -18.27 21.51 22.30
C GLN A 52 -16.77 21.52 22.62
N MET A 53 -16.07 20.44 22.31
CA MET A 53 -14.63 20.40 22.39
C MET A 53 -14.07 21.25 21.25
N THR A 54 -13.33 22.29 21.60
CA THR A 54 -12.66 23.18 20.65
C THR A 54 -11.16 22.92 20.62
N ILE A 55 -10.56 23.10 19.49
CA ILE A 55 -9.12 23.08 19.30
C ILE A 55 -8.70 24.36 18.57
N SER A 56 -7.51 24.85 18.87
CA SER A 56 -6.93 25.97 18.15
C SER A 56 -6.15 25.47 16.93
N VAL A 57 -6.31 26.16 15.81
CA VAL A 57 -5.56 25.88 14.57
C VAL A 57 -4.10 26.23 14.78
N GLY A 58 -3.23 25.26 14.66
CA GLY A 58 -1.78 25.40 14.82
C GLY A 58 -1.01 25.10 13.56
N ARG A 59 0.31 25.33 13.61
CA ARG A 59 1.22 24.90 12.55
C ARG A 59 1.83 23.56 12.89
N ALA A 60 1.90 22.69 11.89
CA ALA A 60 2.56 21.40 12.00
C ALA A 60 3.24 21.02 10.67
N ASP A 61 4.15 20.09 10.79
CA ASP A 61 4.74 19.42 9.63
C ASP A 61 3.91 18.18 9.31
N ILE A 62 3.45 18.07 8.08
CA ILE A 62 2.65 16.95 7.60
C ILE A 62 3.46 16.21 6.55
N THR A 63 3.67 14.91 6.75
CA THR A 63 4.30 14.04 5.76
C THR A 63 3.31 12.94 5.40
N ASN A 64 2.86 12.96 4.15
CA ASN A 64 2.01 11.90 3.63
C ASN A 64 2.87 10.68 3.28
N THR A 65 2.87 9.68 4.14
CA THR A 65 3.57 8.43 3.92
C THR A 65 2.57 7.33 3.58
N VAL A 66 2.79 6.66 2.46
CA VAL A 66 2.02 5.49 2.05
C VAL A 66 2.86 4.25 2.30
N THR A 67 2.35 3.36 3.14
CA THR A 67 3.00 2.10 3.48
C THR A 67 2.35 0.97 2.71
N LEU A 68 3.15 0.21 1.95
CA LEU A 68 2.70 -0.92 1.15
C LEU A 68 3.42 -2.19 1.62
N THR A 69 2.71 -3.31 1.59
CA THR A 69 3.31 -4.63 1.81
C THR A 69 3.54 -5.30 0.47
N GLY A 70 4.72 -5.88 0.30
CA GLY A 70 5.12 -6.51 -0.95
C GLY A 70 6.13 -7.62 -0.78
N THR A 71 6.73 -8.03 -1.89
CA THR A 71 7.76 -9.06 -1.95
C THR A 71 8.90 -8.63 -2.86
N ILE A 72 10.09 -9.17 -2.60
CA ILE A 72 11.23 -9.02 -3.50
C ILE A 72 11.07 -10.02 -4.65
N GLN A 73 11.14 -9.50 -5.87
CA GLN A 73 11.07 -10.31 -7.08
C GLN A 73 12.32 -10.07 -7.93
N PRO A 74 12.83 -11.09 -8.64
CA PRO A 74 13.86 -10.90 -9.66
C PRO A 74 13.30 -10.00 -10.76
N ASP A 75 14.15 -9.23 -11.38
CA ASP A 75 13.77 -8.43 -12.54
C ASP A 75 13.46 -9.32 -13.74
N GLU A 76 12.59 -8.83 -14.61
CA GLU A 76 12.15 -9.59 -15.77
C GLU A 76 13.32 -9.84 -16.73
N PRO A 77 13.43 -11.08 -17.23
CA PRO A 77 14.45 -11.41 -18.22
C PRO A 77 14.28 -10.60 -19.50
N VAL A 78 15.40 -10.19 -20.08
CA VAL A 78 15.41 -9.46 -21.36
C VAL A 78 15.68 -10.44 -22.49
N VAL A 79 14.91 -10.31 -23.56
CA VAL A 79 14.95 -11.24 -24.69
C VAL A 79 15.88 -10.71 -25.77
N ALA A 80 16.88 -11.50 -26.18
CA ALA A 80 17.68 -11.28 -27.38
C ALA A 80 16.96 -11.88 -28.58
N ARG A 81 16.80 -11.08 -29.65
CA ARG A 81 16.08 -11.48 -30.86
C ARG A 81 17.01 -11.52 -32.08
N ALA A 82 16.69 -12.41 -32.99
CA ALA A 82 17.37 -12.47 -34.29
C ALA A 82 17.08 -11.19 -35.10
N THR A 83 18.13 -10.57 -35.61
CA THR A 83 18.08 -9.38 -36.47
C THR A 83 18.22 -9.70 -37.95
N LEU A 84 18.63 -10.93 -38.24
CA LEU A 84 18.78 -11.47 -39.59
C LEU A 84 18.09 -12.84 -39.67
N ASP A 85 17.41 -13.13 -40.76
CA ASP A 85 16.91 -14.46 -41.07
C ASP A 85 18.07 -15.32 -41.65
N GLY A 86 18.20 -16.54 -41.16
CA GLY A 86 19.28 -17.42 -41.59
C GLY A 86 19.62 -18.51 -40.59
N ASN A 87 20.75 -19.16 -40.80
CA ASN A 87 21.21 -20.26 -39.96
C ASN A 87 22.30 -19.81 -38.98
N VAL A 88 22.26 -20.35 -37.76
CA VAL A 88 23.32 -20.14 -36.77
C VAL A 88 24.58 -20.83 -37.21
N VAL A 89 25.66 -20.08 -37.36
CA VAL A 89 26.97 -20.62 -37.72
C VAL A 89 27.91 -20.78 -36.53
N ARG A 90 27.67 -20.01 -35.50
CA ARG A 90 28.50 -20.03 -34.30
C ARG A 90 27.71 -19.54 -33.08
N THR A 91 27.94 -20.19 -31.93
CA THR A 91 27.55 -19.72 -30.60
C THR A 91 28.81 -19.29 -29.87
N PHE A 92 28.73 -18.15 -29.17
CA PHE A 92 29.83 -17.59 -28.37
C PHE A 92 29.66 -17.87 -26.89
N VAL A 93 28.43 -18.21 -26.44
CA VAL A 93 28.05 -18.46 -25.05
C VAL A 93 27.30 -19.78 -24.92
N ASN A 94 27.37 -20.37 -23.76
CA ASN A 94 26.60 -21.55 -23.39
C ASN A 94 25.45 -21.16 -22.46
N ASP A 95 24.49 -22.07 -22.27
CA ASP A 95 23.41 -21.91 -21.29
C ASP A 95 24.00 -21.79 -19.89
N GLY A 96 23.56 -20.78 -19.15
CA GLY A 96 24.03 -20.46 -17.79
C GLY A 96 25.25 -19.53 -17.72
N ASP A 97 25.85 -19.13 -18.86
CA ASP A 97 26.99 -18.20 -18.86
C ASP A 97 26.54 -16.78 -18.41
N LYS A 98 27.47 -16.08 -17.76
CA LYS A 98 27.29 -14.67 -17.43
C LYS A 98 27.73 -13.80 -18.59
N VAL A 99 26.88 -12.84 -18.94
CA VAL A 99 27.12 -11.93 -20.06
C VAL A 99 26.89 -10.49 -19.60
N SER A 100 27.59 -9.57 -20.24
CA SER A 100 27.38 -8.14 -20.13
C SER A 100 26.65 -7.61 -21.35
N LYS A 101 26.01 -6.47 -21.20
CA LYS A 101 25.34 -5.80 -22.32
C LYS A 101 26.32 -5.55 -23.45
N GLY A 102 25.96 -6.04 -24.66
CA GLY A 102 26.77 -5.91 -25.86
C GLY A 102 27.67 -7.13 -26.15
N ASP A 103 27.78 -8.10 -25.22
CA ASP A 103 28.53 -9.33 -25.48
C ASP A 103 27.88 -10.12 -26.59
N ALA A 104 28.71 -10.73 -27.46
CA ALA A 104 28.27 -11.56 -28.56
C ALA A 104 27.66 -12.88 -28.02
N LEU A 105 26.43 -13.18 -28.42
CA LEU A 105 25.74 -14.42 -28.05
C LEU A 105 25.87 -15.49 -29.11
N LEU A 106 25.54 -15.16 -30.34
CA LEU A 106 25.63 -16.05 -31.48
C LEU A 106 25.76 -15.29 -32.81
N GLN A 107 26.14 -15.98 -33.88
CA GLN A 107 26.25 -15.42 -35.22
C GLN A 107 25.31 -16.16 -36.16
N ILE A 108 24.50 -15.38 -36.89
CA ILE A 108 23.58 -15.87 -37.92
C ILE A 108 24.18 -15.55 -39.30
N ARG A 109 24.04 -16.48 -40.22
CA ARG A 109 24.44 -16.33 -41.62
C ARG A 109 23.22 -16.47 -42.50
N LYS A 110 23.00 -15.48 -43.35
CA LYS A 110 22.05 -15.56 -44.47
C LYS A 110 22.81 -15.80 -45.76
N GLU A 111 22.35 -16.77 -46.50
CA GLU A 111 22.84 -17.07 -47.82
C GLU A 111 21.96 -16.42 -48.88
N PHE A 112 22.57 -15.70 -49.80
CA PHE A 112 21.92 -15.16 -50.97
C PHE A 112 22.39 -16.02 -52.16
N PRO A 113 21.48 -16.76 -52.83
CA PRO A 113 21.82 -17.58 -53.97
C PRO A 113 22.43 -16.71 -55.06
N GLY A 114 23.38 -17.27 -55.78
CA GLY A 114 24.01 -16.59 -56.89
C GLY A 114 23.02 -16.24 -57.99
N GLU A 115 23.27 -15.15 -58.68
CA GLU A 115 22.47 -14.75 -59.82
C GLU A 115 22.75 -15.68 -60.98
N THR A 116 21.69 -16.15 -61.62
CA THR A 116 21.77 -16.96 -62.83
C THR A 116 21.66 -16.05 -64.04
N ARG A 117 22.73 -16.03 -64.88
CA ARG A 117 22.80 -15.23 -66.09
C ARG A 117 22.89 -16.14 -67.27
N GLN A 118 22.11 -15.89 -68.32
CA GLN A 118 22.35 -16.50 -69.61
C GLN A 118 23.43 -15.72 -70.35
N VAL A 119 24.49 -16.44 -70.75
CA VAL A 119 25.57 -15.86 -71.53
C VAL A 119 25.51 -16.55 -72.89
N THR A 120 25.50 -15.74 -73.94
CA THR A 120 25.57 -16.26 -75.33
C THR A 120 27.01 -16.07 -75.82
N ASP A 121 27.67 -17.14 -76.26
CA ASP A 121 29.01 -17.08 -76.82
C ASP A 121 28.98 -16.49 -78.28
N GLU A 122 30.15 -16.23 -78.85
CA GLU A 122 30.28 -15.63 -80.18
C GLU A 122 29.74 -16.58 -81.28
N GLU A 123 29.56 -17.84 -80.95
CA GLU A 123 29.02 -18.90 -81.86
C GLU A 123 27.48 -19.03 -81.68
N GLY A 124 26.85 -18.25 -80.82
CA GLY A 124 25.36 -18.23 -80.61
C GLY A 124 24.85 -19.30 -79.66
N ASN A 125 25.72 -20.02 -78.93
CA ASN A 125 25.30 -21.02 -77.97
C ASN A 125 24.93 -20.26 -76.62
N VAL A 126 23.79 -20.62 -76.05
CA VAL A 126 23.35 -20.09 -74.79
C VAL A 126 23.82 -21.00 -73.65
N SER A 127 24.70 -20.51 -72.80
CA SER A 127 25.09 -21.16 -71.56
C SER A 127 24.52 -20.42 -70.35
N VAL A 128 24.24 -21.16 -69.29
CA VAL A 128 23.75 -20.58 -68.01
C VAL A 128 24.91 -20.56 -67.04
N GLU A 129 25.37 -19.37 -66.74
CA GLU A 129 26.33 -19.14 -65.63
C GLU A 129 25.61 -18.75 -64.37
N THR A 130 25.90 -19.44 -63.27
CA THR A 130 25.40 -19.07 -61.92
C THR A 130 26.60 -18.55 -61.11
N SER A 131 26.51 -17.33 -60.66
CA SER A 131 27.54 -16.75 -59.78
C SER A 131 27.57 -17.48 -58.42
N GLU A 132 28.69 -17.38 -57.71
CA GLU A 132 28.81 -17.96 -56.38
C GLU A 132 27.80 -17.30 -55.41
N PRO A 133 27.25 -18.07 -54.46
CA PRO A 133 26.37 -17.52 -53.43
C PRO A 133 27.13 -16.52 -52.53
N THR A 134 26.47 -15.44 -52.15
CA THR A 134 27.01 -14.45 -51.22
C THR A 134 26.43 -14.65 -49.85
N TYR A 135 27.20 -14.32 -48.81
CA TYR A 135 26.79 -14.52 -47.42
C TYR A 135 26.82 -13.21 -46.64
N LYS A 136 25.74 -12.99 -45.89
CA LYS A 136 25.70 -11.91 -44.89
C LYS A 136 25.75 -12.53 -43.50
N TYR A 137 26.57 -11.95 -42.65
CA TYR A 137 26.71 -12.36 -41.23
C TYR A 137 26.20 -11.28 -40.32
N GLU A 138 25.52 -11.68 -39.28
CA GLU A 138 25.02 -10.79 -38.22
C GLU A 138 25.29 -11.41 -36.87
N THR A 139 25.81 -10.64 -35.94
CA THR A 139 26.05 -11.09 -34.56
C THR A 139 24.96 -10.57 -33.64
N VAL A 140 24.23 -11.48 -33.04
CA VAL A 140 23.24 -11.12 -32.01
C VAL A 140 23.98 -10.90 -30.69
N VAL A 141 23.75 -9.74 -30.08
CA VAL A 141 24.41 -9.33 -28.83
C VAL A 141 23.45 -9.33 -27.65
N SER A 142 24.01 -9.43 -26.46
CA SER A 142 23.24 -9.36 -25.23
C SER A 142 22.59 -7.99 -25.05
N PRO A 143 21.28 -7.91 -24.81
CA PRO A 143 20.59 -6.64 -24.57
C PRO A 143 20.82 -6.06 -23.16
N GLY A 144 21.33 -6.87 -22.23
CA GLY A 144 21.57 -6.48 -20.83
C GLY A 144 22.59 -7.36 -20.13
N ASP A 145 22.94 -7.01 -18.90
CA ASP A 145 23.80 -7.79 -18.03
C ASP A 145 23.00 -8.89 -17.35
N GLY A 146 23.55 -10.10 -17.23
CA GLY A 146 22.85 -11.18 -16.55
C GLY A 146 23.38 -12.57 -16.88
N THR A 147 22.55 -13.55 -16.60
CA THR A 147 22.80 -14.96 -16.96
C THR A 147 21.99 -15.31 -18.20
N VAL A 148 22.68 -15.80 -19.23
CA VAL A 148 22.03 -16.20 -20.48
C VAL A 148 21.36 -17.55 -20.32
N SER A 149 20.16 -17.69 -20.87
CA SER A 149 19.52 -18.97 -21.11
C SER A 149 19.25 -19.10 -22.60
N THR A 150 19.86 -20.11 -23.20
CA THR A 150 19.78 -20.40 -24.64
C THR A 150 19.81 -21.89 -24.90
N GLY A 151 18.89 -22.36 -25.76
CA GLY A 151 18.86 -23.73 -26.24
C GLY A 151 19.24 -23.81 -27.70
N VAL A 152 19.93 -22.79 -28.25
CA VAL A 152 20.23 -22.68 -29.68
C VAL A 152 21.38 -23.58 -30.06
N LEU A 153 21.20 -24.31 -31.18
CA LEU A 153 22.21 -25.18 -31.76
C LEU A 153 22.76 -24.57 -33.07
N VAL A 154 24.04 -24.84 -33.35
CA VAL A 154 24.65 -24.49 -34.63
C VAL A 154 23.91 -25.22 -35.76
N GLY A 155 23.59 -24.49 -36.82
CA GLY A 155 22.78 -24.98 -37.94
C GLY A 155 21.28 -24.69 -37.80
N GLN A 156 20.80 -24.28 -36.64
CA GLN A 156 19.39 -23.93 -36.44
C GLN A 156 19.02 -22.67 -37.22
N GLN A 157 17.85 -22.69 -37.84
CA GLN A 157 17.34 -21.57 -38.64
C GLN A 157 16.45 -20.65 -37.75
N PHE A 158 16.61 -19.35 -37.95
CA PHE A 158 15.83 -18.31 -37.31
C PHE A 158 15.25 -17.36 -38.36
N ALA A 159 14.04 -16.81 -38.04
CA ALA A 159 13.48 -15.68 -38.72
C ALA A 159 13.79 -14.39 -37.96
N ILE A 160 13.70 -13.25 -38.63
CA ILE A 160 13.84 -11.94 -37.98
C ILE A 160 12.76 -11.78 -36.87
N GLY A 161 13.19 -11.42 -35.67
CA GLY A 161 12.33 -11.25 -34.51
C GLY A 161 12.20 -12.48 -33.62
N ASP A 162 12.63 -13.65 -34.06
CA ASP A 162 12.64 -14.85 -33.22
C ASP A 162 13.52 -14.67 -31.99
N THR A 163 13.12 -15.29 -30.90
CA THR A 163 13.87 -15.29 -29.64
C THR A 163 15.03 -16.28 -29.75
N VAL A 164 16.25 -15.80 -29.63
CA VAL A 164 17.47 -16.61 -29.68
C VAL A 164 18.05 -16.89 -28.30
N ALA A 165 17.88 -15.99 -27.38
CA ALA A 165 18.32 -16.16 -25.99
C ALA A 165 17.50 -15.27 -25.05
N THR A 166 17.51 -15.64 -23.80
CA THR A 166 16.93 -14.85 -22.72
C THR A 166 18.03 -14.56 -21.71
N VAL A 167 18.16 -13.28 -21.33
CA VAL A 167 19.15 -12.85 -20.33
C VAL A 167 18.43 -12.46 -19.06
N ALA A 168 18.63 -13.22 -18.00
CA ALA A 168 18.07 -12.97 -16.68
C ALA A 168 19.02 -12.07 -15.89
N PRO A 169 18.62 -10.82 -15.58
CA PRO A 169 19.45 -9.92 -14.79
C PRO A 169 19.60 -10.43 -13.36
N ALA A 170 20.75 -10.19 -12.74
CA ALA A 170 20.99 -10.50 -11.32
C ALA A 170 20.50 -9.39 -10.40
N THR A 171 19.52 -8.61 -10.85
CA THR A 171 18.90 -7.51 -10.10
C THR A 171 17.53 -7.89 -9.58
N PHE A 172 17.12 -7.20 -8.53
CA PHE A 172 15.86 -7.44 -7.85
C PHE A 172 15.09 -6.14 -7.72
N SER A 173 13.78 -6.27 -7.71
CA SER A 173 12.86 -5.18 -7.41
C SER A 173 11.95 -5.56 -6.25
N ALA A 174 11.65 -4.60 -5.41
CA ALA A 174 10.57 -4.70 -4.45
C ALA A 174 9.25 -4.41 -5.18
N VAL A 175 8.31 -5.33 -5.09
CA VAL A 175 7.00 -5.24 -5.76
C VAL A 175 5.92 -5.33 -4.69
N ALA A 176 5.08 -4.30 -4.62
CA ALA A 176 4.00 -4.22 -3.64
C ALA A 176 2.67 -3.90 -4.34
N SER A 177 1.58 -4.44 -3.81
CA SER A 177 0.23 -4.13 -4.30
C SER A 177 -0.20 -2.76 -3.79
N LEU A 178 -0.81 -1.98 -4.67
CA LEU A 178 -1.29 -0.63 -4.43
C LEU A 178 -2.81 -0.60 -4.62
N SER A 179 -3.56 -0.16 -3.61
CA SER A 179 -5.00 0.05 -3.76
C SER A 179 -5.31 1.35 -4.49
N ALA A 180 -6.50 1.43 -5.10
CA ALA A 180 -6.96 2.65 -5.76
C ALA A 180 -6.99 3.86 -4.79
N ASP A 181 -7.42 3.65 -3.54
CA ASP A 181 -7.44 4.71 -2.52
C ASP A 181 -6.03 5.22 -2.19
N GLN A 182 -5.05 4.33 -2.10
CA GLN A 182 -3.65 4.71 -1.89
C GLN A 182 -3.10 5.49 -3.07
N MET A 183 -3.50 5.14 -4.29
CA MET A 183 -3.11 5.86 -5.50
C MET A 183 -3.66 7.30 -5.52
N TYR A 184 -4.92 7.50 -5.12
CA TYR A 184 -5.51 8.85 -4.99
C TYR A 184 -4.82 9.72 -3.93
N ARG A 185 -4.25 9.11 -2.91
CA ARG A 185 -3.48 9.83 -1.88
C ARG A 185 -2.09 10.27 -2.36
N MET A 186 -1.56 9.62 -3.40
CA MET A 186 -0.31 9.98 -4.04
C MET A 186 -0.60 10.92 -5.21
N GLN A 187 -0.45 12.23 -5.00
CA GLN A 187 -0.62 13.23 -6.08
C GLN A 187 0.49 13.11 -7.13
N ASP A 188 1.70 12.82 -6.68
CA ASP A 188 2.87 12.55 -7.50
C ASP A 188 3.51 11.23 -7.05
N ALA A 189 3.81 10.35 -7.99
CA ALA A 189 4.53 9.12 -7.66
C ALA A 189 5.95 9.48 -7.18
N PRO A 190 6.33 9.11 -5.96
CA PRO A 190 7.67 9.38 -5.47
C PRO A 190 8.71 8.64 -6.31
N SER A 191 9.88 9.24 -6.50
CA SER A 191 10.98 8.61 -7.25
C SER A 191 11.74 7.57 -6.42
N THR A 192 11.65 7.64 -5.09
CA THR A 192 12.32 6.76 -4.13
C THR A 192 11.34 6.23 -3.10
N ALA A 193 11.68 5.09 -2.52
CA ALA A 193 10.95 4.51 -1.40
C ALA A 193 11.92 3.85 -0.42
N THR A 194 11.55 3.80 0.84
CA THR A 194 12.30 3.07 1.87
C THR A 194 11.79 1.64 1.92
N VAL A 195 12.69 0.69 1.79
CA VAL A 195 12.40 -0.76 1.86
C VAL A 195 12.84 -1.28 3.22
N THR A 196 11.92 -1.86 3.95
CA THR A 196 12.18 -2.57 5.20
C THR A 196 11.89 -4.05 5.02
N ILE A 197 12.90 -4.90 5.24
CA ILE A 197 12.76 -6.36 5.19
C ILE A 197 12.45 -6.86 6.60
N LYS A 198 11.40 -7.64 6.76
CA LYS A 198 11.04 -8.22 8.06
C LYS A 198 12.14 -9.18 8.53
N ASN A 199 12.72 -8.88 9.71
CA ASN A 199 13.87 -9.61 10.27
C ASN A 199 15.14 -9.57 9.39
N GLY A 200 15.26 -8.58 8.52
CA GLY A 200 16.38 -8.38 7.62
C GLY A 200 17.36 -7.31 8.07
N PRO A 201 18.22 -6.84 7.16
CA PRO A 201 19.14 -5.74 7.41
C PRO A 201 18.41 -4.42 7.71
N ALA A 202 19.17 -3.37 8.04
CA ALA A 202 18.63 -2.04 8.22
C ALA A 202 17.83 -1.58 6.99
N PRO A 203 16.78 -0.75 7.17
CA PRO A 203 16.04 -0.18 6.06
C PRO A 203 16.97 0.53 5.07
N PHE A 204 16.67 0.42 3.78
CA PHE A 204 17.45 1.04 2.72
C PHE A 204 16.53 1.67 1.68
N GLU A 205 17.07 2.63 0.94
CA GLU A 205 16.33 3.28 -0.14
C GLU A 205 16.40 2.47 -1.44
N CYS A 206 15.30 2.35 -2.11
CA CYS A 206 15.19 1.89 -3.49
C CYS A 206 14.84 3.06 -4.42
N THR A 207 15.18 2.95 -5.68
CA THR A 207 15.05 4.02 -6.65
C THR A 207 14.18 3.62 -7.85
N GLY A 208 13.71 4.63 -8.59
CA GLY A 208 12.93 4.37 -9.79
C GLY A 208 11.57 3.74 -9.50
N VAL A 209 10.86 4.25 -8.49
CA VAL A 209 9.50 3.79 -8.18
C VAL A 209 8.61 4.00 -9.40
N LYS A 210 7.97 2.91 -9.85
CA LYS A 210 7.02 2.92 -10.96
C LYS A 210 5.74 2.23 -10.52
N VAL A 211 4.61 2.84 -10.81
CA VAL A 211 3.31 2.20 -10.66
C VAL A 211 2.95 1.59 -12.01
N VAL A 212 2.81 0.28 -12.04
CA VAL A 212 2.43 -0.48 -13.22
C VAL A 212 1.06 -1.12 -12.97
N SER A 213 0.16 -0.97 -13.93
CA SER A 213 -1.08 -1.72 -13.95
C SER A 213 -0.80 -3.06 -14.63
N SER A 214 -0.87 -4.14 -13.89
CA SER A 214 -0.91 -5.46 -14.52
C SER A 214 -2.34 -5.69 -15.03
N THR A 215 -2.61 -5.30 -16.28
CA THR A 215 -3.68 -5.95 -17.01
C THR A 215 -3.22 -7.38 -17.20
N GLY A 216 -3.76 -8.30 -16.40
CA GLY A 216 -3.45 -9.71 -16.54
C GLY A 216 -3.77 -10.15 -17.97
N LYS A 217 -2.75 -10.19 -18.84
CA LYS A 217 -2.77 -11.14 -19.94
C LYS A 217 -2.72 -12.48 -19.24
N ALA A 218 -3.87 -13.11 -19.10
CA ALA A 218 -3.98 -14.51 -18.81
C ALA A 218 -3.08 -15.20 -19.85
N GLN A 219 -1.94 -15.68 -19.38
CA GLN A 219 -1.07 -16.54 -20.15
C GLN A 219 -1.89 -17.80 -20.40
N ASP A 220 -2.09 -18.14 -21.66
CA ASP A 220 -2.85 -19.28 -22.13
C ASP A 220 -2.58 -20.54 -21.30
N SER A 221 -3.34 -20.71 -20.26
CA SER A 221 -3.60 -22.03 -19.69
C SER A 221 -4.93 -22.46 -20.28
N LYS A 222 -4.86 -23.28 -21.33
CA LYS A 222 -6.00 -24.08 -21.79
C LYS A 222 -6.56 -24.86 -20.60
N SER A 223 -7.57 -24.34 -19.96
CA SER A 223 -8.44 -25.10 -19.09
C SER A 223 -9.88 -24.69 -19.36
N ASN A 224 -10.53 -25.61 -20.02
CA ASN A 224 -11.94 -25.95 -20.12
C ASN A 224 -12.98 -24.92 -19.65
N ALA A 225 -13.88 -24.67 -20.59
CA ALA A 225 -15.10 -23.89 -20.49
C ALA A 225 -15.96 -24.23 -19.26
N GLY A 226 -16.55 -23.20 -18.64
CA GLY A 226 -17.77 -23.33 -17.87
C GLY A 226 -17.73 -22.62 -16.54
N SER A 227 -17.92 -21.31 -16.53
CA SER A 227 -18.79 -20.59 -15.58
C SER A 227 -18.67 -19.08 -15.84
N ASP A 228 -19.74 -18.58 -16.36
CA ASP A 228 -20.04 -17.15 -16.49
C ASP A 228 -20.30 -16.61 -15.08
N ASN A 229 -19.25 -16.15 -14.44
CA ASN A 229 -19.35 -15.27 -13.28
C ASN A 229 -18.57 -14.02 -13.62
N GLY A 230 -19.29 -12.91 -13.76
CA GLY A 230 -18.75 -11.58 -14.01
C GLY A 230 -17.65 -11.21 -13.02
N ALA A 231 -16.44 -11.65 -13.28
CA ALA A 231 -15.25 -11.20 -12.61
C ALA A 231 -15.00 -9.78 -13.09
N SER A 232 -15.37 -8.81 -12.28
CA SER A 232 -14.87 -7.44 -12.40
C SER A 232 -13.35 -7.57 -12.48
N ALA A 233 -12.79 -7.19 -13.63
CA ALA A 233 -11.34 -7.12 -13.81
C ALA A 233 -10.80 -6.11 -12.81
N SER A 234 -10.39 -6.57 -11.64
CA SER A 234 -9.67 -5.75 -10.67
C SER A 234 -8.33 -5.42 -11.32
N MET A 235 -8.11 -4.15 -11.63
CA MET A 235 -6.80 -3.66 -12.03
C MET A 235 -5.87 -3.81 -10.84
N ASP A 236 -5.01 -4.82 -10.87
CA ASP A 236 -3.93 -4.98 -9.90
C ASP A 236 -2.86 -3.92 -10.18
N LEU A 237 -2.94 -2.84 -9.42
CA LEU A 237 -1.89 -1.82 -9.42
C LEU A 237 -0.73 -2.30 -8.56
N LYS A 238 0.46 -2.29 -9.11
CA LYS A 238 1.69 -2.68 -8.40
C LYS A 238 2.70 -1.54 -8.45
N ALA A 239 3.22 -1.21 -7.28
CA ALA A 239 4.39 -0.35 -7.15
C ALA A 239 5.64 -1.22 -7.25
N ARG A 240 6.56 -0.87 -8.15
CA ARG A 240 7.84 -1.54 -8.35
C ARG A 240 8.97 -0.57 -8.11
N CYS A 241 9.97 -0.99 -7.34
CA CYS A 241 11.13 -0.19 -6.98
C CYS A 241 12.40 -1.01 -7.12
N ALA A 242 13.40 -0.53 -7.86
CA ALA A 242 14.66 -1.23 -8.07
C ALA A 242 15.51 -1.22 -6.80
N ILE A 243 15.99 -2.39 -6.39
CA ILE A 243 16.86 -2.56 -5.22
C ILE A 243 18.32 -2.32 -5.64
N PRO A 244 19.07 -1.48 -4.93
CA PRO A 244 20.47 -1.25 -5.21
C PRO A 244 21.29 -2.56 -5.14
N SER A 245 22.24 -2.73 -6.07
CA SER A 245 23.06 -3.94 -6.20
C SER A 245 23.98 -4.22 -4.99
N ASN A 246 24.23 -3.23 -4.14
CA ASN A 246 24.99 -3.38 -2.89
C ASN A 246 24.20 -4.07 -1.76
N GLN A 247 22.88 -4.25 -1.94
CA GLN A 247 22.03 -4.94 -0.97
C GLN A 247 21.92 -6.42 -1.31
N LYS A 248 22.25 -7.26 -0.33
CA LYS A 248 22.09 -8.72 -0.48
C LYS A 248 20.65 -9.10 -0.15
N VAL A 249 19.89 -9.42 -1.17
CA VAL A 249 18.49 -9.80 -1.07
C VAL A 249 18.22 -11.10 -1.81
N PHE A 250 17.10 -11.74 -1.48
CA PHE A 250 16.66 -12.97 -2.13
C PHE A 250 15.21 -12.83 -2.61
N ALA A 251 14.88 -13.51 -3.68
CA ALA A 251 13.51 -13.57 -4.17
C ALA A 251 12.56 -14.17 -3.12
N GLY A 252 11.35 -13.64 -3.03
CA GLY A 252 10.31 -14.11 -2.12
C GLY A 252 10.35 -13.51 -0.71
N LEU A 253 11.35 -12.70 -0.35
CA LEU A 253 11.36 -12.01 0.94
C LEU A 253 10.21 -11.00 1.01
N GLN A 254 9.50 -11.01 2.15
CA GLN A 254 8.47 -10.02 2.43
C GLN A 254 9.10 -8.69 2.81
N VAL A 255 8.57 -7.62 2.25
CA VAL A 255 9.05 -6.26 2.47
C VAL A 255 7.90 -5.31 2.73
N THR A 256 8.23 -4.26 3.46
CA THR A 256 7.38 -3.08 3.60
C THR A 256 8.04 -1.94 2.83
N LEU A 257 7.29 -1.33 1.91
CA LEU A 257 7.70 -0.14 1.17
C LEU A 257 7.03 1.07 1.79
N GLU A 258 7.81 2.04 2.21
CA GLU A 258 7.34 3.33 2.68
C GLU A 258 7.68 4.39 1.64
N MET A 259 6.64 5.01 1.09
CA MET A 259 6.74 6.03 0.06
C MET A 259 6.22 7.35 0.59
N THR A 260 7.02 8.41 0.50
CA THR A 260 6.59 9.76 0.84
C THR A 260 5.92 10.38 -0.38
N ALA A 261 4.60 10.48 -0.32
CA ALA A 261 3.77 11.02 -1.40
C ALA A 261 3.64 12.56 -1.36
N GLY A 262 4.29 13.20 -0.40
CA GLY A 262 4.34 14.65 -0.25
C GLY A 262 4.65 15.05 1.19
N SER A 263 5.27 16.19 1.37
CA SER A 263 5.52 16.79 2.67
C SER A 263 5.24 18.30 2.61
N ALA A 264 4.69 18.84 3.70
CA ALA A 264 4.53 20.28 3.88
C ALA A 264 4.99 20.63 5.29
N MET A 265 5.88 21.60 5.40
CA MET A 265 6.47 22.05 6.66
C MET A 265 5.85 23.36 7.12
N GLY A 266 5.58 23.48 8.43
CA GLY A 266 5.08 24.69 9.04
C GLY A 266 3.73 25.16 8.50
N VAL A 267 2.90 24.25 7.99
CA VAL A 267 1.58 24.57 7.43
C VAL A 267 0.51 24.59 8.50
N LEU A 268 -0.59 25.31 8.24
CA LEU A 268 -1.77 25.25 9.11
C LEU A 268 -2.34 23.83 9.05
N ALA A 269 -2.46 23.20 10.20
CA ALA A 269 -2.86 21.81 10.31
C ALA A 269 -3.97 21.64 11.36
N VAL A 270 -4.93 20.80 11.06
CA VAL A 270 -6.01 20.43 11.97
C VAL A 270 -6.22 18.91 11.95
N PRO A 271 -6.73 18.32 13.04
CA PRO A 271 -7.08 16.90 13.04
C PRO A 271 -8.14 16.59 11.97
N ILE A 272 -8.03 15.42 11.36
CA ILE A 272 -8.99 14.99 10.33
C ILE A 272 -10.42 14.88 10.86
N SER A 273 -10.59 14.66 12.19
CA SER A 273 -11.89 14.62 12.88
C SER A 273 -12.63 15.96 12.87
N ALA A 274 -11.90 17.07 12.75
CA ALA A 274 -12.45 18.42 12.72
C ALA A 274 -12.96 18.85 11.34
N VAL A 275 -12.70 18.04 10.30
CA VAL A 275 -12.99 18.40 8.91
C VAL A 275 -14.05 17.47 8.32
N GLU A 276 -15.13 18.07 7.83
CA GLU A 276 -16.12 17.39 7.00
C GLU A 276 -15.80 17.62 5.53
N GLY A 277 -15.47 16.57 4.79
CA GLY A 277 -15.16 16.67 3.37
C GLY A 277 -14.12 15.66 2.94
N ARG A 278 -13.84 15.66 1.64
CA ARG A 278 -12.82 14.79 1.03
C ARG A 278 -12.12 15.55 -0.07
N TYR A 279 -10.84 15.26 -0.25
CA TYR A 279 -10.06 15.69 -1.39
C TYR A 279 -10.18 17.20 -1.67
N GLN A 280 -9.18 17.98 -1.43
CA GLN A 280 -9.05 19.42 -1.72
C GLN A 280 -10.14 20.37 -1.19
N SER A 281 -11.35 19.91 -0.86
CA SER A 281 -12.43 20.73 -0.34
C SER A 281 -13.08 20.11 0.90
N GLY A 282 -13.27 20.92 1.91
CA GLY A 282 -13.91 20.51 3.15
C GLY A 282 -14.61 21.68 3.84
N SER A 283 -15.19 21.37 4.97
CA SER A 283 -15.78 22.37 5.88
C SER A 283 -15.33 22.07 7.30
N VAL A 284 -15.11 23.10 8.05
CA VAL A 284 -14.89 23.05 9.49
C VAL A 284 -16.04 23.78 10.20
N TYR A 285 -16.19 23.52 11.48
CA TYR A 285 -17.22 24.12 12.29
C TYR A 285 -16.61 24.99 13.36
N LEU A 286 -17.06 26.25 13.44
CA LEU A 286 -16.63 27.19 14.43
C LEU A 286 -17.61 27.20 15.60
N PRO A 287 -17.13 27.34 16.85
CA PRO A 287 -17.99 27.48 18.02
C PRO A 287 -18.78 28.78 17.92
N THR A 288 -20.05 28.73 18.29
CA THR A 288 -20.92 29.90 18.41
C THR A 288 -21.47 29.99 19.83
N SER A 289 -22.16 31.08 20.16
CA SER A 289 -22.84 31.25 21.46
C SER A 289 -23.97 30.22 21.67
N ASP A 290 -24.50 29.63 20.60
CA ASP A 290 -25.46 28.53 20.62
C ASP A 290 -24.77 27.22 20.25
N PRO A 291 -24.48 26.32 21.21
CA PRO A 291 -23.81 25.05 20.93
C PRO A 291 -24.53 24.15 19.94
N SER A 292 -25.82 24.32 19.74
CA SER A 292 -26.61 23.52 18.80
C SER A 292 -26.49 23.98 17.33
N LYS A 293 -25.88 25.16 17.11
CA LYS A 293 -25.78 25.79 15.78
C LYS A 293 -24.36 26.30 15.49
N PRO A 294 -23.38 25.40 15.35
CA PRO A 294 -22.04 25.82 14.98
C PRO A 294 -22.01 26.41 13.57
N GLU A 295 -21.16 27.41 13.37
CA GLU A 295 -20.98 28.03 12.04
C GLU A 295 -20.17 27.12 11.14
N LYS A 296 -20.73 26.73 10.00
CA LYS A 296 -20.02 25.93 8.98
C LYS A 296 -19.22 26.84 8.07
N ARG A 297 -17.90 26.61 7.99
CA ARG A 297 -16.99 27.37 7.12
C ARG A 297 -16.29 26.45 6.11
N ALA A 298 -16.35 26.83 4.83
CA ALA A 298 -15.66 26.11 3.77
C ALA A 298 -14.16 26.35 3.83
N VAL A 299 -13.37 25.29 3.66
CA VAL A 299 -11.91 25.32 3.67
C VAL A 299 -11.34 24.58 2.47
N THR A 300 -10.16 25.01 2.03
CA THR A 300 -9.39 24.28 1.02
C THR A 300 -8.37 23.41 1.71
N LEU A 301 -8.44 22.11 1.47
CA LEU A 301 -7.57 21.10 2.05
C LEU A 301 -6.30 20.91 1.20
N GLY A 302 -5.22 20.55 1.86
CA GLY A 302 -3.96 20.15 1.25
C GLY A 302 -3.63 18.68 1.49
N ILE A 303 -2.38 18.41 1.82
CA ILE A 303 -1.90 17.05 2.11
C ILE A 303 -2.39 16.59 3.49
N THR A 304 -2.44 15.27 3.66
CA THR A 304 -2.80 14.63 4.94
C THR A 304 -1.93 13.41 5.19
N ASP A 305 -1.59 13.19 6.45
CA ASP A 305 -0.92 11.96 6.93
C ASP A 305 -1.92 10.91 7.47
N GLY A 306 -3.23 11.21 7.37
CA GLY A 306 -4.31 10.37 7.91
C GLY A 306 -4.70 10.70 9.36
N LYS A 307 -3.97 11.59 10.05
CA LYS A 307 -4.28 12.14 11.38
C LYS A 307 -4.54 13.63 11.31
N MET A 308 -3.66 14.35 10.65
CA MET A 308 -3.72 15.78 10.42
C MET A 308 -3.96 16.06 8.93
N VAL A 309 -4.58 17.18 8.65
CA VAL A 309 -4.81 17.68 7.29
C VAL A 309 -4.37 19.14 7.20
N GLU A 310 -3.65 19.45 6.13
CA GLU A 310 -3.25 20.82 5.80
C GLU A 310 -4.45 21.65 5.40
N ILE A 311 -4.53 22.88 5.91
CA ILE A 311 -5.50 23.89 5.50
C ILE A 311 -4.79 24.95 4.67
N LYS A 312 -5.05 24.96 3.36
CA LYS A 312 -4.46 25.94 2.42
C LYS A 312 -5.17 27.28 2.47
N LYS A 313 -6.49 27.28 2.70
CA LYS A 313 -7.34 28.48 2.76
C LYS A 313 -8.53 28.27 3.65
N GLY A 314 -9.01 29.35 4.27
CA GLY A 314 -10.28 29.38 5.01
C GLY A 314 -10.14 29.46 6.53
N LEU A 315 -8.92 29.28 7.08
CA LEU A 315 -8.63 29.45 8.50
C LEU A 315 -7.39 30.29 8.72
N THR A 316 -7.27 30.82 9.93
CA THR A 316 -6.10 31.55 10.41
C THR A 316 -5.48 30.83 11.62
N GLU A 317 -4.17 31.07 11.84
CA GLU A 317 -3.47 30.49 13.00
C GLU A 317 -4.06 31.03 14.31
N GLY A 318 -4.27 30.13 15.28
CA GLY A 318 -4.87 30.46 16.57
C GLY A 318 -6.41 30.53 16.58
N GLU A 319 -7.06 30.34 15.45
CA GLU A 319 -8.52 30.31 15.36
C GLU A 319 -9.08 29.05 16.03
N GLU A 320 -10.17 29.17 16.76
CA GLU A 320 -10.81 28.02 17.43
C GLU A 320 -11.85 27.37 16.52
N ILE A 321 -11.74 26.06 16.37
CA ILE A 321 -12.69 25.23 15.64
C ILE A 321 -13.16 24.06 16.50
N LEU A 322 -14.25 23.41 16.14
CA LEU A 322 -14.70 22.19 16.80
C LEU A 322 -13.77 21.03 16.47
N GLU A 323 -13.41 20.22 17.48
CA GLU A 323 -12.56 19.03 17.31
C GLU A 323 -13.25 17.92 16.51
N PHE A 324 -14.58 17.87 16.57
CA PHE A 324 -15.39 16.88 15.87
C PHE A 324 -16.46 17.56 15.03
N THR A 325 -16.74 16.97 13.88
CA THR A 325 -17.84 17.42 13.02
C THR A 325 -19.18 17.08 13.69
N PRO A 326 -20.14 18.02 13.77
CA PRO A 326 -21.46 17.72 14.32
C PRO A 326 -22.14 16.64 13.46
N THR A 327 -22.50 15.53 14.09
CA THR A 327 -23.36 14.52 13.46
C THR A 327 -24.76 15.11 13.29
N SER A 328 -25.16 15.41 12.08
CA SER A 328 -26.54 15.82 11.81
C SER A 328 -27.45 14.61 11.97
N ASN A 329 -28.18 14.55 13.09
CA ASN A 329 -29.32 13.63 13.30
C ASN A 329 -30.50 14.04 12.37
N LYS A 330 -30.27 14.08 11.06
CA LYS A 330 -31.36 14.42 10.11
C LYS A 330 -32.16 13.23 9.61
N ASP A 331 -31.81 12.00 9.99
CA ASP A 331 -32.42 10.81 9.41
C ASP A 331 -33.44 10.07 10.31
N ASN A 332 -33.91 10.69 11.41
CA ASN A 332 -34.90 10.03 12.29
C ASN A 332 -36.22 10.79 12.50
N GLN A 333 -36.65 11.66 11.58
CA GLN A 333 -37.91 12.36 11.74
C GLN A 333 -38.95 12.09 10.63
N ASP A 334 -38.74 11.10 9.79
CA ASP A 334 -39.79 10.62 8.88
C ASP A 334 -40.00 9.12 9.09
N GLY A 335 -41.02 8.78 9.86
CA GLY A 335 -41.57 7.44 9.84
C GLY A 335 -41.85 6.74 11.14
N GLN A 336 -42.59 7.33 12.05
CA GLN A 336 -43.34 6.52 13.02
C GLN A 336 -44.70 7.12 13.36
N THR A 337 -45.59 7.11 12.42
CA THR A 337 -47.03 6.98 12.68
C THR A 337 -47.44 5.57 12.29
N GLY A 338 -47.25 4.64 13.22
CA GLY A 338 -47.90 3.35 13.17
C GLY A 338 -49.23 3.41 13.87
N PRO A 339 -50.35 3.06 13.28
CA PRO A 339 -51.58 2.89 13.99
C PRO A 339 -51.60 1.53 14.71
N TYR A 340 -51.75 1.57 16.02
CA TYR A 340 -52.26 0.45 16.81
C TYR A 340 -53.61 0.05 16.26
N GLY A 341 -53.79 -1.23 15.91
CA GLY A 341 -55.09 -1.74 15.51
C GLY A 341 -55.15 -3.26 15.44
N GLY A 342 -55.63 -3.88 16.52
CA GLY A 342 -56.62 -4.96 16.47
C GLY A 342 -56.15 -6.39 16.23
N MET A 343 -56.09 -7.12 17.37
CA MET A 343 -56.34 -8.57 17.40
C MET A 343 -57.67 -8.91 16.73
N ALA A 344 -57.69 -9.93 15.90
CA ALA A 344 -58.82 -10.89 15.84
C ALA A 344 -58.32 -12.13 15.08
N GLY A 345 -58.57 -13.29 15.72
CA GLY A 345 -58.25 -14.61 15.30
C GLY A 345 -59.11 -15.11 14.14
N GLY A 346 -58.75 -16.24 13.61
CA GLY A 346 -59.49 -16.98 12.58
C GLY A 346 -58.70 -18.18 12.13
N SER A 347 -58.94 -19.30 12.76
CA SER A 347 -58.66 -20.66 12.31
C SER A 347 -59.33 -20.98 10.97
N GLY A 348 -58.75 -21.87 10.19
CA GLY A 348 -59.42 -22.46 9.03
C GLY A 348 -58.48 -23.16 8.08
N ASP A 349 -58.22 -24.37 8.32
CA ASP A 349 -58.28 -25.61 7.52
C ASP A 349 -58.07 -25.62 6.01
N ALA A 350 -57.30 -26.61 5.66
CA ALA A 350 -57.52 -27.66 4.66
C ALA A 350 -57.08 -27.46 3.22
N ALA A 351 -56.16 -28.33 2.87
CA ALA A 351 -56.22 -29.35 1.79
C ALA A 351 -56.13 -28.89 0.32
N GLY A 352 -55.26 -29.59 -0.37
CA GLY A 352 -55.58 -30.12 -1.67
C GLY A 352 -54.63 -29.86 -2.82
N THR A 353 -53.82 -30.86 -3.08
CA THR A 353 -53.59 -31.51 -4.40
C THR A 353 -53.44 -30.65 -5.68
N GLN A 354 -52.33 -30.69 -6.31
CA GLN A 354 -51.85 -31.49 -7.48
C GLN A 354 -50.48 -30.99 -7.87
#